data_4ab1b097f1bcc42bc614e7ce6e7198a2
#
_entry.id   4ab1b097f1bcc42bc614e7ce6e7198a2
#
_cell.length_a   1.000
_cell.length_b   1.000
_cell.length_c   1.000
_cell.angle_alpha   90.00
_cell.angle_beta   90.00
_cell.angle_gamma   90.00
#
_symmetry.space_group_name_H-M   'P 1'
#
loop_
_entity.id
_entity.type
_entity.pdbx_description
1 polymer ?
#
loop_
_entity_poly.entity_id
_entity_poly.type
_entity_poly.pdbx_seq_one_letter_code
_entity_poly.pdbx_strand_id
1 'polypeptide(L)'
;MLRKFVFSLMAVIALSLVVMGQGGKITLTGYIIDKACSARMAKKSDPQAAAAEEPTSCALMEGCIKSGFGIYVDGKYTEFDAKGGRLAKAALEKSKKDKGAKFQVTGKVTGGKMSVTDIKEVE
;
A
#
# COMPACT_ATOMS: atom_id res chain seq x y z
N MET A 1 2.98 15.56 61.75
CA MET A 1 3.15 16.37 60.53
C MET A 1 2.99 15.46 59.33
N LEU A 2 1.88 15.55 58.68
CA LEU A 2 1.61 14.77 57.47
C LEU A 2 2.25 15.48 56.29
N ARG A 3 3.31 14.90 55.74
CA ARG A 3 3.84 15.28 54.46
C ARG A 3 3.01 14.56 53.39
N LYS A 4 2.14 15.29 52.73
CA LYS A 4 1.42 14.81 51.58
C LYS A 4 2.41 14.69 50.42
N PHE A 5 2.84 13.48 50.12
CA PHE A 5 3.49 13.19 48.85
C PHE A 5 2.40 13.14 47.80
N VAL A 6 2.32 14.21 47.05
CA VAL A 6 1.55 14.21 45.79
C VAL A 6 2.39 13.48 44.75
N PHE A 7 2.11 12.20 44.56
CA PHE A 7 2.60 11.51 43.39
C PHE A 7 1.85 12.03 42.17
N SER A 8 2.49 12.96 41.48
CA SER A 8 2.04 13.37 40.16
C SER A 8 2.30 12.21 39.21
N LEU A 9 1.25 11.44 38.99
CA LEU A 9 1.26 10.38 37.96
C LEU A 9 1.25 11.08 36.62
N MET A 10 2.42 11.36 36.06
CA MET A 10 2.56 11.75 34.69
C MET A 10 2.19 10.53 33.81
N ALA A 11 0.96 10.48 33.39
CA ALA A 11 0.56 9.59 32.33
C ALA A 11 1.27 10.05 31.05
N VAL A 12 2.36 9.39 30.71
CA VAL A 12 2.98 9.52 29.41
C VAL A 12 2.02 8.85 28.43
N ILE A 13 1.13 9.64 27.87
CA ILE A 13 0.36 9.22 26.72
C ILE A 13 1.37 9.16 25.58
N ALA A 14 1.81 7.96 25.26
CA ALA A 14 2.55 7.73 24.03
C ALA A 14 1.58 7.97 22.88
N LEU A 15 1.55 9.21 22.41
CA LEU A 15 0.84 9.55 21.19
C LEU A 15 1.61 8.90 20.06
N SER A 16 1.08 7.80 19.56
CA SER A 16 1.54 7.23 18.30
C SER A 16 1.23 8.25 17.22
N LEU A 17 2.18 9.11 16.92
CA LEU A 17 2.11 10.03 15.82
C LEU A 17 2.13 9.21 14.54
N VAL A 18 0.95 8.90 14.01
CA VAL A 18 0.81 8.65 12.60
C VAL A 18 1.21 9.96 11.93
N VAL A 19 2.45 10.03 11.45
CA VAL A 19 2.89 11.19 10.70
C VAL A 19 2.13 11.20 9.39
N MET A 20 0.99 11.84 9.38
CA MET A 20 0.35 12.25 8.15
C MET A 20 1.20 13.39 7.58
N GLY A 21 1.91 13.13 6.47
CA GLY A 21 2.64 14.16 5.76
C GLY A 21 1.70 15.31 5.42
N GLN A 22 2.25 16.51 5.23
CA GLN A 22 1.47 17.69 4.86
C GLN A 22 0.58 17.40 3.65
N GLY A 23 -0.70 17.77 3.73
CA GLY A 23 -1.70 17.54 2.68
C GLY A 23 -2.36 16.16 2.70
N GLY A 24 -2.22 15.39 3.79
CA GLY A 24 -2.86 14.08 3.93
C GLY A 24 -2.20 12.96 3.12
N LYS A 25 -0.98 13.17 2.63
CA LYS A 25 -0.20 12.14 1.95
C LYS A 25 0.18 11.02 2.92
N ILE A 26 0.03 9.78 2.46
CA ILE A 26 0.42 8.58 3.17
C ILE A 26 1.38 7.77 2.31
N THR A 27 2.10 6.86 2.95
CA THR A 27 2.97 5.89 2.29
C THR A 27 2.49 4.50 2.61
N LEU A 28 2.20 3.70 1.57
CA LEU A 28 1.82 2.30 1.69
C LEU A 28 2.92 1.42 1.12
N THR A 29 3.19 0.32 1.78
CA THR A 29 4.15 -0.69 1.32
C THR A 29 3.43 -2.02 1.13
N GLY A 30 3.57 -2.61 -0.05
CA GLY A 30 2.90 -3.86 -0.37
C GLY A 30 3.16 -4.30 -1.81
N TYR A 31 2.24 -5.11 -2.32
CA TYR A 31 2.33 -5.67 -3.67
C TYR A 31 1.44 -4.91 -4.63
N ILE A 32 1.99 -4.51 -5.77
CA ILE A 32 1.21 -3.90 -6.85
C ILE A 32 0.52 -4.99 -7.65
N ILE A 33 -0.79 -4.91 -7.70
CA ILE A 33 -1.65 -5.90 -8.37
C ILE A 33 -2.61 -5.16 -9.31
N ASP A 34 -2.85 -5.74 -10.48
CA ASP A 34 -3.89 -5.24 -11.38
C ASP A 34 -5.29 -5.51 -10.80
N LYS A 35 -6.21 -4.64 -11.13
CA LYS A 35 -7.58 -4.70 -10.58
C LYS A 35 -8.30 -6.01 -10.89
N ALA A 36 -8.12 -6.54 -12.10
CA ALA A 36 -8.75 -7.81 -12.48
C ALA A 36 -8.28 -8.97 -11.61
N CYS A 37 -6.98 -9.08 -11.34
CA CYS A 37 -6.44 -10.11 -10.46
C CYS A 37 -6.79 -9.86 -8.99
N SER A 38 -6.88 -8.59 -8.55
CA SER A 38 -7.26 -8.28 -7.18
C SER A 38 -8.64 -8.84 -6.81
N ALA A 39 -9.57 -8.82 -7.73
CA ALA A 39 -10.90 -9.39 -7.52
C ALA A 39 -10.87 -10.90 -7.29
N ARG A 40 -9.97 -11.61 -7.96
CA ARG A 40 -9.75 -13.05 -7.74
C ARG A 40 -9.06 -13.33 -6.41
N MET A 41 -8.09 -12.52 -6.05
CA MET A 41 -7.33 -12.65 -4.80
C MET A 41 -8.21 -12.44 -3.58
N ALA A 42 -9.16 -11.52 -3.65
CA ALA A 42 -10.10 -11.25 -2.57
C ALA A 42 -10.94 -12.48 -2.16
N LYS A 43 -11.07 -13.45 -3.06
CA LYS A 43 -11.79 -14.72 -2.82
C LYS A 43 -10.89 -15.82 -2.23
N LYS A 44 -9.58 -15.58 -2.12
CA LYS A 44 -8.65 -16.54 -1.53
C LYS A 44 -8.73 -16.48 -0.01
N SER A 45 -8.32 -17.58 0.63
CA SER A 45 -8.25 -17.63 2.10
C SER A 45 -7.24 -16.65 2.69
N ASP A 46 -6.18 -16.38 1.97
CA ASP A 46 -5.15 -15.40 2.32
C ASP A 46 -4.83 -14.52 1.10
N PRO A 47 -5.58 -13.42 0.91
CA PRO A 47 -5.37 -12.52 -0.23
C PRO A 47 -3.97 -11.91 -0.28
N GLN A 48 -3.37 -11.60 0.86
CA GLN A 48 -2.03 -11.02 0.91
C GLN A 48 -0.97 -12.02 0.42
N ALA A 49 -1.06 -13.27 0.82
CA ALA A 49 -0.16 -14.33 0.34
C ALA A 49 -0.37 -14.58 -1.16
N ALA A 50 -1.61 -14.55 -1.64
CA ALA A 50 -1.92 -14.68 -3.06
C ALA A 50 -1.31 -13.52 -3.88
N ALA A 51 -1.35 -12.30 -3.35
CA ALA A 51 -0.74 -11.13 -3.99
C ALA A 51 0.79 -11.29 -4.10
N ALA A 52 1.44 -11.83 -3.09
CA ALA A 52 2.88 -12.10 -3.09
C ALA A 52 3.29 -13.12 -4.16
N GLU A 53 2.40 -14.02 -4.54
CA GLU A 53 2.65 -15.07 -5.53
C GLU A 53 2.25 -14.67 -6.97
N GLU A 54 1.65 -13.51 -7.18
CA GLU A 54 1.28 -13.03 -8.52
C GLU A 54 2.52 -12.79 -9.36
N PRO A 55 2.68 -13.46 -10.52
CA PRO A 55 3.78 -13.16 -11.42
C PRO A 55 3.68 -11.74 -11.97
N THR A 56 4.80 -11.04 -11.99
CA THR A 56 4.89 -9.69 -12.58
C THR A 56 4.43 -9.68 -14.04
N SER A 57 4.75 -10.72 -14.79
CA SER A 57 4.32 -10.87 -16.20
C SER A 57 2.80 -10.95 -16.34
N CYS A 58 2.10 -11.54 -15.37
CA CYS A 58 0.63 -11.57 -15.40
C CYS A 58 0.04 -10.18 -15.25
N ALA A 59 0.56 -9.38 -14.33
CA ALA A 59 0.12 -8.00 -14.12
C ALA A 59 0.36 -7.10 -15.34
N LEU A 60 1.35 -7.43 -16.16
CA LEU A 60 1.71 -6.69 -17.38
C LEU A 60 1.01 -7.20 -18.65
N MET A 61 0.09 -8.15 -18.55
CA MET A 61 -0.76 -8.52 -19.68
C MET A 61 -1.69 -7.37 -20.04
N GLU A 62 -1.98 -7.22 -21.33
CA GLU A 62 -2.74 -6.08 -21.85
C GLU A 62 -4.09 -5.88 -21.15
N GLY A 63 -4.87 -6.94 -20.98
CA GLY A 63 -6.15 -6.86 -20.25
C GLY A 63 -6.00 -6.46 -18.79
N CYS A 64 -4.93 -6.88 -18.15
CA CYS A 64 -4.62 -6.52 -16.77
C CYS A 64 -4.21 -5.05 -16.64
N ILE A 65 -3.36 -4.57 -17.54
CA ILE A 65 -2.98 -3.15 -17.60
C ILE A 65 -4.22 -2.27 -17.80
N LYS A 66 -5.12 -2.65 -18.69
CA LYS A 66 -6.37 -1.91 -18.95
C LYS A 66 -7.30 -1.88 -17.74
N SER A 67 -7.28 -2.90 -16.90
CA SER A 67 -8.11 -2.95 -15.70
C SER A 67 -7.68 -1.92 -14.64
N GLY A 68 -6.46 -1.43 -14.70
CA GLY A 68 -5.86 -0.54 -13.73
C GLY A 68 -5.07 -1.28 -12.65
N PHE A 69 -4.37 -0.54 -11.83
CA PHE A 69 -3.52 -1.06 -10.76
C PHE A 69 -3.91 -0.53 -9.40
N GLY A 70 -3.46 -1.20 -8.37
CA GLY A 70 -3.56 -0.79 -6.99
C GLY A 70 -2.54 -1.51 -6.15
N ILE A 71 -2.64 -1.36 -4.85
CA ILE A 71 -1.70 -1.96 -3.90
C ILE A 71 -2.44 -2.82 -2.88
N TYR A 72 -1.91 -4.01 -2.61
CA TYR A 72 -2.33 -4.90 -1.53
C TYR A 72 -1.48 -4.66 -0.29
N VAL A 73 -2.13 -4.25 0.80
CA VAL A 73 -1.52 -4.05 2.11
C VAL A 73 -2.38 -4.75 3.15
N ASP A 74 -1.83 -5.71 3.85
CA ASP A 74 -2.53 -6.46 4.91
C ASP A 74 -3.90 -7.01 4.47
N GLY A 75 -3.96 -7.55 3.26
CA GLY A 75 -5.17 -8.14 2.68
C GLY A 75 -6.18 -7.13 2.14
N LYS A 76 -5.85 -5.85 2.16
CA LYS A 76 -6.70 -4.77 1.65
C LYS A 76 -6.13 -4.19 0.36
N TYR A 77 -6.98 -4.10 -0.66
CA TYR A 77 -6.64 -3.51 -1.95
C TYR A 77 -7.06 -2.04 -2.01
N THR A 78 -6.14 -1.19 -2.44
CA THR A 78 -6.40 0.23 -2.70
C THR A 78 -6.10 0.54 -4.16
N GLU A 79 -7.11 0.95 -4.90
CA GLU A 79 -7.00 1.28 -6.33
C GLU A 79 -6.24 2.59 -6.54
N PHE A 80 -5.42 2.65 -7.58
CA PHE A 80 -4.71 3.87 -7.99
C PHE A 80 -5.52 4.68 -8.99
N ASP A 81 -5.24 5.99 -9.03
CA ASP A 81 -5.67 6.86 -10.12
C ASP A 81 -4.91 6.56 -11.42
N ALA A 82 -5.25 7.27 -12.51
CA ALA A 82 -4.64 7.04 -13.81
C ALA A 82 -3.11 7.25 -13.80
N LYS A 83 -2.65 8.28 -13.10
CA LYS A 83 -1.20 8.53 -12.92
C LYS A 83 -0.54 7.39 -12.16
N GLY A 84 -1.16 6.92 -11.09
CA GLY A 84 -0.68 5.79 -10.30
C GLY A 84 -0.59 4.51 -11.13
N GLY A 85 -1.55 4.28 -12.00
CA GLY A 85 -1.52 3.15 -12.92
C GLY A 85 -0.32 3.20 -13.88
N ARG A 86 0.00 4.36 -14.42
CA ARG A 86 1.18 4.54 -15.28
C ARG A 86 2.49 4.33 -14.51
N LEU A 87 2.58 4.87 -13.31
CA LEU A 87 3.76 4.68 -12.45
C LEU A 87 3.92 3.21 -12.03
N ALA A 88 2.82 2.54 -11.73
CA ALA A 88 2.81 1.11 -11.39
C ALA A 88 3.30 0.25 -12.55
N LYS A 89 2.80 0.49 -13.76
CA LYS A 89 3.25 -0.21 -14.96
C LYS A 89 4.76 -0.05 -15.14
N ALA A 90 5.26 1.18 -15.06
CA ALA A 90 6.69 1.46 -15.20
C ALA A 90 7.53 0.78 -14.11
N ALA A 91 7.06 0.78 -12.86
CA ALA A 91 7.73 0.12 -11.75
C ALA A 91 7.80 -1.40 -11.92
N LEU A 92 6.71 -2.02 -12.37
CA LEU A 92 6.67 -3.46 -12.66
C LEU A 92 7.58 -3.84 -13.82
N GLU A 93 7.63 -3.02 -14.87
CA GLU A 93 8.52 -3.25 -16.02
C GLU A 93 10.00 -3.17 -15.64
N LYS A 94 10.36 -2.32 -14.69
CA LYS A 94 11.73 -2.17 -14.18
C LYS A 94 12.12 -3.23 -13.17
N SER A 95 11.17 -3.89 -12.53
CA SER A 95 11.46 -4.91 -11.53
C SER A 95 12.16 -6.10 -12.15
N LYS A 96 13.17 -6.60 -11.46
CA LYS A 96 13.89 -7.83 -11.83
C LYS A 96 13.31 -9.07 -11.16
N LYS A 97 12.31 -8.90 -10.30
CA LYS A 97 11.66 -10.01 -9.62
C LYS A 97 10.49 -10.53 -10.44
N ASP A 98 10.40 -11.84 -10.57
CA ASP A 98 9.28 -12.50 -11.26
C ASP A 98 7.99 -12.42 -10.44
N LYS A 99 8.10 -12.39 -9.12
CA LYS A 99 7.00 -12.27 -8.17
C LYS A 99 7.50 -11.75 -6.82
N GLY A 100 6.58 -11.31 -5.97
CA GLY A 100 6.90 -10.91 -4.60
C GLY A 100 7.66 -9.58 -4.48
N ALA A 101 7.71 -8.79 -5.55
CA ALA A 101 8.30 -7.45 -5.47
C ALA A 101 7.43 -6.56 -4.59
N LYS A 102 8.04 -5.94 -3.58
CA LYS A 102 7.37 -4.96 -2.74
C LYS A 102 7.67 -3.56 -3.20
N PHE A 103 6.64 -2.74 -3.19
CA PHE A 103 6.71 -1.34 -3.60
C PHE A 103 6.25 -0.44 -2.48
N GLN A 104 6.90 0.71 -2.37
CA GLN A 104 6.47 1.79 -1.52
C GLN A 104 5.77 2.84 -2.39
N VAL A 105 4.51 3.12 -2.06
CA VAL A 105 3.66 4.03 -2.82
C VAL A 105 3.28 5.20 -1.95
N THR A 106 3.55 6.39 -2.42
CA THR A 106 3.21 7.65 -1.74
C THR A 106 2.08 8.34 -2.47
N GLY A 107 1.09 8.82 -1.74
CA GLY A 107 -0.03 9.54 -2.31
C GLY A 107 -1.10 9.85 -1.28
N LYS A 108 -2.28 10.21 -1.77
CA LYS A 108 -3.43 10.57 -0.95
C LYS A 108 -4.62 9.67 -1.28
N VAL A 109 -5.22 9.05 -0.27
CA VAL A 109 -6.42 8.22 -0.44
C VAL A 109 -7.66 9.06 -0.22
N THR A 110 -8.56 9.04 -1.20
CA THR A 110 -9.85 9.73 -1.14
C THR A 110 -10.90 8.83 -1.78
N GLY A 111 -11.96 8.49 -1.04
CA GLY A 111 -13.03 7.67 -1.57
C GLY A 111 -12.61 6.27 -2.02
N GLY A 112 -11.63 5.67 -1.34
CA GLY A 112 -11.13 4.33 -1.66
C GLY A 112 -10.16 4.27 -2.85
N LYS A 113 -9.80 5.41 -3.43
CA LYS A 113 -8.85 5.53 -4.54
C LYS A 113 -7.66 6.37 -4.11
N MET A 114 -6.46 5.95 -4.52
CA MET A 114 -5.22 6.64 -4.19
C MET A 114 -4.73 7.50 -5.35
N SER A 115 -4.59 8.79 -5.10
CA SER A 115 -3.89 9.72 -5.99
C SER A 115 -2.39 9.57 -5.75
N VAL A 116 -1.71 8.88 -6.64
CA VAL A 116 -0.30 8.49 -6.46
C VAL A 116 0.64 9.59 -6.92
N THR A 117 1.64 9.88 -6.11
CA THR A 117 2.71 10.83 -6.46
C THR A 117 4.04 10.16 -6.75
N ASP A 118 4.33 9.03 -6.12
CA ASP A 118 5.57 8.29 -6.30
C ASP A 118 5.41 6.81 -6.02
N ILE A 119 6.17 5.99 -6.75
CA ILE A 119 6.29 4.55 -6.54
C ILE A 119 7.76 4.16 -6.65
N LYS A 120 8.25 3.40 -5.67
CA LYS A 120 9.58 2.80 -5.72
C LYS A 120 9.56 1.37 -5.22
N GLU A 121 10.34 0.51 -5.84
CA GLU A 121 10.56 -0.85 -5.35
C GLU A 121 11.46 -0.82 -4.12
N VAL A 122 11.10 -1.57 -3.06
CA VAL A 122 11.84 -1.62 -1.80
C VAL A 122 12.37 -3.02 -1.47
N GLU A 123 11.77 -4.05 -2.07
CA GLU A 123 12.24 -5.44 -2.00
C GLU A 123 11.84 -6.21 -3.24
#